data_f5c0dbf58d2abf08d56a68731ed11c6d
#
_entry.id   f5c0dbf58d2abf08d56a68731ed11c6d
#
_cell.length_a   1.000
_cell.length_b   1.000
_cell.length_c   1.000
_cell.angle_alpha   90.00
_cell.angle_beta   90.00
_cell.angle_gamma   90.00
#
_symmetry.space_group_name_H-M   'P 1'
#
loop_
_entity.id
_entity.type
_entity.pdbx_description
1 polymer ?
#
loop_
_entity_poly.entity_id
_entity_poly.type
_entity_poly.pdbx_seq_one_letter_code
_entity_poly.pdbx_strand_id
1 'polypeptide(L)'
;MPYSEIRGVPGVPAQAVLGFLAQLTQQVAPVGIVLVAQRASGSLALAGAAAAAFSVGAGMGRPVQGRLMDRRGSRPVLAATALIHVAALLALVGWAQAGGAWWAMAVLSWVAGIGLPPISLSMRIEWGRRIGAEGHTAAYSLVYLVQELAMLVGPLAFGLLIAVASSSLALGLVAVAAGAGTLAFSLALRAGATASSRGRGRVFTDRRMLVLLAVVLLLGGVIGALQVGLPALAAARGAPAATGLLVAALSLGGIAGAAAYGARSWGFRVQARLAGLLLVLGLVLAPLVLVGALPLFWAVLFAGGLVLNPALTTASLLVDEYAPAAQAEAFGWISTSIGMGGAAGSAAAGVAGDLFGHSAPFLAAAAFALGGSALASTLLRTGRPGTV
;
A
#
# COMPACT_ATOMS: atom_id res chain seq x y z
N MET A 1 -2.43 7.85 -26.52
CA MET A 1 -2.38 6.65 -25.64
C MET A 1 -1.71 7.04 -24.34
N PRO A 2 -2.34 6.86 -23.17
CA PRO A 2 -1.91 7.48 -21.90
C PRO A 2 -0.48 7.17 -21.45
N TYR A 3 0.03 5.95 -21.67
CA TYR A 3 1.41 5.60 -21.29
C TYR A 3 2.51 6.17 -22.21
N SER A 4 2.19 6.52 -23.45
CA SER A 4 3.16 7.18 -24.35
C SER A 4 3.48 8.59 -23.87
N GLU A 5 2.51 9.29 -23.31
CA GLU A 5 2.69 10.62 -22.73
C GLU A 5 3.60 10.56 -21.49
N ILE A 6 3.41 9.53 -20.63
CA ILE A 6 4.23 9.34 -19.42
C ILE A 6 5.68 9.02 -19.79
N ARG A 7 5.91 8.17 -20.80
CA ARG A 7 7.28 7.84 -21.27
C ARG A 7 8.00 9.06 -21.83
N GLY A 8 7.27 9.99 -22.42
CA GLY A 8 7.80 11.26 -22.93
C GLY A 8 8.17 12.27 -21.85
N VAL A 9 7.72 12.08 -20.59
CA VAL A 9 8.07 12.99 -19.50
C VAL A 9 9.47 12.67 -18.97
N PRO A 10 10.46 13.59 -19.16
CA PRO A 10 11.85 13.32 -18.79
C PRO A 10 11.97 12.98 -17.30
N GLY A 11 12.66 11.87 -17.00
CA GLY A 11 12.96 11.43 -15.64
C GLY A 11 11.92 10.50 -15.00
N VAL A 12 10.70 10.34 -15.54
CA VAL A 12 9.69 9.43 -14.98
C VAL A 12 10.15 7.96 -15.00
N PRO A 13 10.77 7.42 -16.06
CA PRO A 13 11.28 6.05 -16.05
C PRO A 13 12.36 5.83 -14.97
N ALA A 14 13.31 6.76 -14.84
CA ALA A 14 14.34 6.69 -13.82
C ALA A 14 13.72 6.77 -12.39
N GLN A 15 12.75 7.65 -12.18
CA GLN A 15 12.02 7.76 -10.93
C GLN A 15 11.22 6.48 -10.62
N ALA A 16 10.66 5.80 -11.62
CA ALA A 16 9.97 4.53 -11.43
C ALA A 16 10.92 3.43 -10.94
N VAL A 17 12.12 3.32 -11.55
CA VAL A 17 13.14 2.34 -11.12
C VAL A 17 13.66 2.67 -9.73
N LEU A 18 14.01 3.93 -9.46
CA LEU A 18 14.48 4.36 -8.15
C LEU A 18 13.39 4.20 -7.08
N GLY A 19 12.14 4.51 -7.45
CA GLY A 19 10.98 4.31 -6.58
C GLY A 19 10.69 2.84 -6.29
N PHE A 20 10.91 1.94 -7.25
CA PHE A 20 10.85 0.51 -7.04
C PHE A 20 11.89 0.05 -5.99
N LEU A 21 13.16 0.41 -6.17
CA LEU A 21 14.23 0.08 -5.22
C LEU A 21 13.94 0.64 -3.81
N ALA A 22 13.49 1.89 -3.75
CA ALA A 22 13.17 2.57 -2.51
C ALA A 22 11.99 1.91 -1.74
N GLN A 23 11.07 1.23 -2.44
CA GLN A 23 9.92 0.57 -1.84
C GLN A 23 10.21 -0.86 -1.34
N LEU A 24 11.36 -1.44 -1.64
CA LEU A 24 11.68 -2.81 -1.24
C LEU A 24 11.61 -3.00 0.28
N THR A 25 12.11 -2.04 1.09
CA THR A 25 12.02 -2.15 2.55
C THR A 25 10.59 -2.12 3.07
N GLN A 26 9.67 -1.45 2.41
CA GLN A 26 8.27 -1.43 2.82
C GLN A 26 7.67 -2.85 2.82
N GLN A 27 8.10 -3.71 1.90
CA GLN A 27 7.61 -5.07 1.77
C GLN A 27 8.39 -6.06 2.63
N VAL A 28 9.66 -5.77 2.90
CA VAL A 28 10.60 -6.67 3.56
C VAL A 28 10.72 -6.40 5.05
N ALA A 29 10.66 -5.13 5.49
CA ALA A 29 10.94 -4.74 6.86
C ALA A 29 10.09 -5.46 7.91
N PRO A 30 8.76 -5.64 7.75
CA PRO A 30 7.97 -6.34 8.76
C PRO A 30 8.47 -7.78 9.00
N VAL A 31 8.73 -8.51 7.91
CA VAL A 31 9.23 -9.90 7.99
C VAL A 31 10.66 -9.94 8.53
N GLY A 32 11.52 -9.04 8.07
CA GLY A 32 12.89 -8.92 8.53
C GLY A 32 12.99 -8.61 10.03
N ILE A 33 12.15 -7.70 10.52
CA ILE A 33 12.05 -7.37 11.96
C ILE A 33 11.63 -8.60 12.77
N VAL A 34 10.62 -9.35 12.31
CA VAL A 34 10.18 -10.59 12.98
C VAL A 34 11.35 -11.57 13.10
N LEU A 35 12.05 -11.83 11.99
CA LEU A 35 13.14 -12.81 11.98
C LEU A 35 14.32 -12.39 12.89
N VAL A 36 14.67 -11.10 12.88
CA VAL A 36 15.75 -10.57 13.72
C VAL A 36 15.35 -10.58 15.21
N ALA A 37 14.16 -10.10 15.53
CA ALA A 37 13.67 -10.03 16.90
C ALA A 37 13.41 -11.43 17.49
N GLN A 38 12.89 -12.38 16.71
CA GLN A 38 12.68 -13.76 17.13
C GLN A 38 14.01 -14.45 17.45
N ARG A 39 15.04 -14.25 16.61
CA ARG A 39 16.38 -14.79 16.88
C ARG A 39 16.99 -14.24 18.18
N ALA A 40 16.79 -12.95 18.43
CA ALA A 40 17.37 -12.28 19.60
C ALA A 40 16.60 -12.60 20.90
N SER A 41 15.27 -12.70 20.86
CA SER A 41 14.42 -12.89 22.04
C SER A 41 14.03 -14.34 22.31
N GLY A 42 14.16 -15.23 21.33
CA GLY A 42 13.62 -16.60 21.36
C GLY A 42 12.08 -16.68 21.37
N SER A 43 11.37 -15.55 21.27
CA SER A 43 9.92 -15.47 21.40
C SER A 43 9.28 -14.89 20.14
N LEU A 44 8.34 -15.64 19.55
CA LEU A 44 7.54 -15.18 18.41
C LEU A 44 6.57 -14.05 18.80
N ALA A 45 6.06 -14.06 20.03
CA ALA A 45 5.17 -13.01 20.54
C ALA A 45 5.89 -11.66 20.62
N LEU A 46 7.13 -11.62 21.13
CA LEU A 46 7.94 -10.39 21.19
C LEU A 46 8.35 -9.91 19.79
N ALA A 47 8.66 -10.84 18.89
CA ALA A 47 8.93 -10.53 17.49
C ALA A 47 7.70 -9.94 16.79
N GLY A 48 6.53 -10.51 17.03
CA GLY A 48 5.25 -9.97 16.53
C GLY A 48 4.96 -8.57 17.09
N ALA A 49 5.24 -8.32 18.38
CA ALA A 49 5.10 -7.00 18.99
C ALA A 49 6.03 -5.95 18.34
N ALA A 50 7.26 -6.31 17.99
CA ALA A 50 8.18 -5.43 17.28
C ALA A 50 7.66 -5.10 15.86
N ALA A 51 7.14 -6.07 15.11
CA ALA A 51 6.55 -5.83 13.79
C ALA A 51 5.24 -5.02 13.88
N ALA A 52 4.43 -5.23 14.91
CA ALA A 52 3.25 -4.42 15.18
C ALA A 52 3.64 -2.96 15.48
N ALA A 53 4.67 -2.74 16.30
CA ALA A 53 5.20 -1.41 16.58
C ALA A 53 5.65 -0.70 15.30
N PHE A 54 6.34 -1.39 14.39
CA PHE A 54 6.70 -0.87 13.07
C PHE A 54 5.46 -0.43 12.28
N SER A 55 4.44 -1.27 12.22
CA SER A 55 3.21 -1.00 11.46
C SER A 55 2.45 0.20 12.04
N VAL A 56 2.36 0.31 13.37
CA VAL A 56 1.78 1.47 14.06
C VAL A 56 2.59 2.74 13.75
N GLY A 57 3.92 2.67 13.83
CA GLY A 57 4.79 3.78 13.48
C GLY A 57 4.58 4.25 12.04
N ALA A 58 4.49 3.33 11.09
CA ALA A 58 4.23 3.64 9.68
C ALA A 58 2.86 4.31 9.49
N GLY A 59 1.81 3.80 10.15
CA GLY A 59 0.47 4.39 10.12
C GLY A 59 0.44 5.82 10.67
N MET A 60 1.09 6.07 11.81
CA MET A 60 1.18 7.39 12.43
C MET A 60 2.05 8.36 11.61
N GLY A 61 3.13 7.86 11.02
CA GLY A 61 4.07 8.66 10.23
C GLY A 61 3.46 9.22 8.95
N ARG A 62 2.60 8.47 8.27
CA ARG A 62 2.06 8.82 6.94
C ARG A 62 1.37 10.19 6.86
N PRO A 63 0.39 10.53 7.73
CA PRO A 63 -0.26 11.85 7.67
C PRO A 63 0.70 12.99 8.02
N VAL A 64 1.61 12.75 8.97
CA VAL A 64 2.61 13.75 9.38
C VAL A 64 3.58 14.03 8.25
N GLN A 65 4.10 12.98 7.62
CA GLN A 65 4.98 13.08 6.45
C GLN A 65 4.28 13.82 5.30
N GLY A 66 3.01 13.47 5.01
CA GLY A 66 2.21 14.14 4.00
C GLY A 66 2.08 15.65 4.27
N ARG A 67 1.71 16.02 5.48
CA ARG A 67 1.62 17.43 5.90
C ARG A 67 2.96 18.17 5.80
N LEU A 68 4.06 17.50 6.16
CA LEU A 68 5.40 18.06 5.98
C LEU A 68 5.74 18.25 4.50
N MET A 69 5.36 17.31 3.64
CA MET A 69 5.57 17.39 2.20
C MET A 69 4.78 18.56 1.58
N ASP A 70 3.55 18.76 2.01
CA ASP A 70 2.74 19.93 1.57
C ASP A 70 3.37 21.27 1.99
N ARG A 71 4.09 21.30 3.14
CA ARG A 71 4.72 22.51 3.66
C ARG A 71 6.14 22.75 3.19
N ARG A 72 6.96 21.68 3.10
CA ARG A 72 8.41 21.77 2.87
C ARG A 72 8.85 21.15 1.54
N GLY A 73 7.90 20.55 0.80
CA GLY A 73 8.18 19.77 -0.40
C GLY A 73 8.63 18.34 -0.10
N SER A 74 8.59 17.48 -1.13
CA SER A 74 8.88 16.04 -0.99
C SER A 74 10.35 15.75 -0.69
N ARG A 75 11.28 16.51 -1.27
CA ARG A 75 12.71 16.23 -1.23
C ARG A 75 13.30 16.15 0.18
N PRO A 76 13.16 17.17 1.06
CA PRO A 76 13.72 17.13 2.40
C PRO A 76 13.04 16.08 3.28
N VAL A 77 11.75 15.83 3.08
CA VAL A 77 11.00 14.84 3.85
C VAL A 77 11.47 13.43 3.51
N LEU A 78 11.66 13.12 2.23
CA LEU A 78 12.20 11.83 1.78
C LEU A 78 13.61 11.58 2.32
N ALA A 79 14.49 12.59 2.27
CA ALA A 79 15.85 12.45 2.78
C ALA A 79 15.85 12.21 4.30
N ALA A 80 15.09 12.99 5.07
CA ALA A 80 15.00 12.84 6.52
C ALA A 80 14.40 11.49 6.91
N THR A 81 13.32 11.08 6.27
CA THR A 81 12.65 9.80 6.56
C THR A 81 13.52 8.60 6.18
N ALA A 82 14.25 8.67 5.05
CA ALA A 82 15.20 7.62 4.67
C ALA A 82 16.31 7.45 5.73
N LEU A 83 16.89 8.54 6.20
CA LEU A 83 17.94 8.50 7.23
C LEU A 83 17.40 7.92 8.54
N ILE A 84 16.23 8.37 9.01
CA ILE A 84 15.60 7.85 10.22
C ILE A 84 15.33 6.34 10.09
N HIS A 85 14.73 5.93 8.94
CA HIS A 85 14.38 4.54 8.68
C HIS A 85 15.59 3.63 8.68
N VAL A 86 16.62 3.98 7.91
CA VAL A 86 17.85 3.18 7.81
C VAL A 86 18.58 3.13 9.15
N ALA A 87 18.77 4.28 9.83
CA ALA A 87 19.44 4.34 11.12
C ALA A 87 18.70 3.49 12.18
N ALA A 88 17.38 3.55 12.23
CA ALA A 88 16.58 2.78 13.16
C ALA A 88 16.64 1.27 12.87
N LEU A 89 16.62 0.84 11.61
CA LEU A 89 16.76 -0.58 11.25
C LEU A 89 18.16 -1.10 11.53
N LEU A 90 19.21 -0.34 11.23
CA LEU A 90 20.58 -0.73 11.55
C LEU A 90 20.82 -0.78 13.06
N ALA A 91 20.28 0.19 13.80
CA ALA A 91 20.32 0.19 15.26
C ALA A 91 19.57 -1.02 15.84
N LEU A 92 18.41 -1.38 15.28
CA LEU A 92 17.64 -2.58 15.68
C LEU A 92 18.47 -3.85 15.44
N VAL A 93 19.11 -3.98 14.28
CA VAL A 93 19.98 -5.13 13.99
C VAL A 93 21.16 -5.20 14.95
N GLY A 94 21.86 -4.08 15.18
CA GLY A 94 22.97 -4.03 16.13
C GLY A 94 22.54 -4.33 17.57
N TRP A 95 21.42 -3.79 18.01
CA TRP A 95 20.86 -4.02 19.34
C TRP A 95 20.46 -5.48 19.56
N ALA A 96 19.84 -6.08 18.54
CA ALA A 96 19.48 -7.50 18.56
C ALA A 96 20.71 -8.42 18.65
N GLN A 97 21.80 -8.09 17.92
CA GLN A 97 23.06 -8.85 17.97
C GLN A 97 23.78 -8.69 19.30
N ALA A 98 23.64 -7.55 19.95
CA ALA A 98 24.22 -7.32 21.30
C ALA A 98 23.42 -7.97 22.44
N GLY A 99 22.33 -8.72 22.13
CA GLY A 99 21.48 -9.34 23.17
C GLY A 99 20.66 -8.33 23.96
N GLY A 100 20.35 -7.18 23.35
CA GLY A 100 19.67 -6.08 23.99
C GLY A 100 18.20 -6.35 24.33
N ALA A 101 17.64 -5.57 25.24
CA ALA A 101 16.29 -5.74 25.75
C ALA A 101 15.22 -5.64 24.63
N TRP A 102 14.22 -6.50 24.67
CA TRP A 102 13.17 -6.62 23.65
C TRP A 102 12.36 -5.34 23.44
N TRP A 103 12.09 -4.58 24.52
CA TRP A 103 11.35 -3.33 24.42
C TRP A 103 12.07 -2.27 23.58
N ALA A 104 13.41 -2.24 23.60
CA ALA A 104 14.17 -1.34 22.76
C ALA A 104 14.06 -1.73 21.28
N MET A 105 13.99 -3.04 20.96
CA MET A 105 13.69 -3.49 19.59
C MET A 105 12.31 -3.03 19.12
N ALA A 106 11.30 -3.05 19.99
CA ALA A 106 9.97 -2.52 19.66
C ALA A 106 9.99 -1.00 19.43
N VAL A 107 10.71 -0.24 20.25
CA VAL A 107 10.87 1.23 20.06
C VAL A 107 11.62 1.53 18.75
N LEU A 108 12.72 0.82 18.48
CA LEU A 108 13.48 1.01 17.22
C LEU A 108 12.65 0.64 16.01
N SER A 109 11.84 -0.42 16.10
CA SER A 109 10.89 -0.78 15.05
C SER A 109 9.84 0.31 14.81
N TRP A 110 9.29 0.88 15.88
CA TRP A 110 8.33 1.99 15.79
C TRP A 110 8.96 3.23 15.14
N VAL A 111 10.18 3.60 15.53
CA VAL A 111 10.94 4.69 14.91
C VAL A 111 11.21 4.41 13.43
N ALA A 112 11.61 3.17 13.09
CA ALA A 112 11.79 2.75 11.70
C ALA A 112 10.49 2.87 10.90
N GLY A 113 9.35 2.53 11.51
CA GLY A 113 8.03 2.69 10.91
C GLY A 113 7.68 4.16 10.65
N ILE A 114 7.84 5.04 11.65
CA ILE A 114 7.64 6.50 11.47
C ILE A 114 8.54 7.04 10.36
N GLY A 115 9.78 6.55 10.29
CA GLY A 115 10.76 6.94 9.27
C GLY A 115 10.54 6.29 7.91
N LEU A 116 9.58 5.38 7.72
CA LEU A 116 9.36 4.70 6.43
C LEU A 116 9.06 5.71 5.32
N PRO A 117 9.94 5.83 4.28
CA PRO A 117 9.82 6.88 3.28
C PRO A 117 8.51 6.81 2.49
N PRO A 118 7.81 7.94 2.28
CA PRO A 118 6.53 7.98 1.57
C PRO A 118 6.74 8.03 0.04
N ILE A 119 7.38 7.00 -0.54
CA ILE A 119 7.78 6.97 -1.96
C ILE A 119 6.57 7.04 -2.89
N SER A 120 5.58 6.15 -2.71
CA SER A 120 4.38 6.11 -3.56
C SER A 120 3.61 7.43 -3.54
N LEU A 121 3.56 8.07 -2.37
CA LEU A 121 2.97 9.39 -2.21
C LEU A 121 3.74 10.44 -3.02
N SER A 122 5.07 10.43 -2.92
CA SER A 122 5.93 11.36 -3.66
C SER A 122 5.81 11.17 -5.17
N MET A 123 5.72 9.90 -5.64
CA MET A 123 5.50 9.59 -7.05
C MET A 123 4.16 10.16 -7.54
N ARG A 124 3.06 9.96 -6.78
CA ARG A 124 1.74 10.51 -7.15
C ARG A 124 1.76 12.03 -7.28
N ILE A 125 2.34 12.72 -6.30
CA ILE A 125 2.42 14.18 -6.31
C ILE A 125 3.28 14.68 -7.46
N GLU A 126 4.47 14.11 -7.63
CA GLU A 126 5.41 14.56 -8.67
C GLU A 126 4.87 14.30 -10.07
N TRP A 127 4.33 13.11 -10.32
CA TRP A 127 3.81 12.75 -11.64
C TRP A 127 2.47 13.43 -11.93
N GLY A 128 1.59 13.56 -10.92
CA GLY A 128 0.35 14.29 -11.07
C GLY A 128 0.54 15.77 -11.45
N ARG A 129 1.62 16.41 -10.95
CA ARG A 129 1.95 17.80 -11.32
C ARG A 129 2.54 17.95 -12.72
N ARG A 130 3.16 16.90 -13.26
CA ARG A 130 3.89 16.93 -14.54
C ARG A 130 3.07 16.47 -15.72
N ILE A 131 2.06 15.67 -15.44
CA ILE A 131 1.21 15.05 -16.43
C ILE A 131 -0.15 15.75 -16.36
N GLY A 132 -0.70 16.13 -17.51
CA GLY A 132 -2.02 16.76 -17.56
C GLY A 132 -3.11 15.85 -16.97
N ALA A 133 -4.27 16.41 -16.64
CA ALA A 133 -5.36 15.71 -15.94
C ALA A 133 -5.78 14.41 -16.65
N GLU A 134 -5.69 14.35 -17.97
CA GLU A 134 -6.00 13.16 -18.77
C GLU A 134 -5.00 12.00 -18.50
N GLY A 135 -3.77 12.32 -18.15
CA GLY A 135 -2.72 11.34 -17.83
C GLY A 135 -2.68 10.86 -16.37
N HIS A 136 -3.43 11.46 -15.45
CA HIS A 136 -3.39 11.11 -14.03
C HIS A 136 -3.77 9.64 -13.78
N THR A 137 -4.74 9.09 -14.52
CA THR A 137 -5.11 7.68 -14.41
C THR A 137 -3.94 6.77 -14.70
N ALA A 138 -3.18 7.05 -15.76
CA ALA A 138 -2.01 6.26 -16.14
C ALA A 138 -0.86 6.44 -15.13
N ALA A 139 -0.63 7.67 -14.64
CA ALA A 139 0.38 7.97 -13.64
C ALA A 139 0.14 7.21 -12.33
N TYR A 140 -1.08 7.25 -11.81
CA TYR A 140 -1.43 6.57 -10.55
C TYR A 140 -1.48 5.05 -10.70
N SER A 141 -1.93 4.55 -11.86
CA SER A 141 -1.83 3.13 -12.17
C SER A 141 -0.37 2.66 -12.22
N LEU A 142 0.55 3.47 -12.78
CA LEU A 142 1.98 3.15 -12.79
C LEU A 142 2.57 3.10 -11.37
N VAL A 143 2.11 3.96 -10.45
CA VAL A 143 2.54 3.88 -9.04
C VAL A 143 2.14 2.54 -8.45
N TYR A 144 0.90 2.09 -8.65
CA TYR A 144 0.46 0.78 -8.16
C TYR A 144 1.19 -0.38 -8.84
N LEU A 145 1.48 -0.27 -10.13
CA LEU A 145 2.32 -1.24 -10.84
C LEU A 145 3.70 -1.40 -10.18
N VAL A 146 4.35 -0.27 -9.87
CA VAL A 146 5.66 -0.27 -9.18
C VAL A 146 5.55 -0.88 -7.78
N GLN A 147 4.45 -0.60 -7.05
CA GLN A 147 4.20 -1.19 -5.73
C GLN A 147 4.01 -2.72 -5.80
N GLU A 148 3.23 -3.20 -6.77
CA GLU A 148 3.01 -4.64 -6.97
C GLU A 148 4.32 -5.37 -7.34
N LEU A 149 5.12 -4.77 -8.22
CA LEU A 149 6.44 -5.31 -8.54
C LEU A 149 7.34 -5.38 -7.30
N ALA A 150 7.33 -4.35 -6.46
CA ALA A 150 8.09 -4.36 -5.21
C ALA A 150 7.56 -5.42 -4.22
N MET A 151 6.24 -5.61 -4.16
CA MET A 151 5.59 -6.64 -3.34
C MET A 151 5.94 -8.06 -3.80
N LEU A 152 6.11 -8.26 -5.09
CA LEU A 152 6.49 -9.56 -5.66
C LEU A 152 7.99 -9.82 -5.51
N VAL A 153 8.82 -8.87 -5.90
CA VAL A 153 10.29 -9.03 -5.96
C VAL A 153 10.94 -8.89 -4.58
N GLY A 154 10.41 -8.00 -3.72
CA GLY A 154 11.00 -7.72 -2.41
C GLY A 154 11.18 -8.96 -1.53
N PRO A 155 10.12 -9.72 -1.22
CA PRO A 155 10.23 -10.95 -0.43
C PRO A 155 11.10 -12.03 -1.06
N LEU A 156 11.07 -12.16 -2.41
CA LEU A 156 11.92 -13.11 -3.13
C LEU A 156 13.40 -12.76 -2.99
N ALA A 157 13.75 -11.51 -3.24
CA ALA A 157 15.13 -11.02 -3.08
C ALA A 157 15.61 -11.16 -1.63
N PHE A 158 14.74 -10.87 -0.66
CA PHE A 158 15.04 -11.02 0.75
C PHE A 158 15.25 -12.48 1.15
N GLY A 159 14.41 -13.39 0.64
CA GLY A 159 14.55 -14.84 0.86
C GLY A 159 15.88 -15.37 0.30
N LEU A 160 16.28 -14.93 -0.89
CA LEU A 160 17.59 -15.26 -1.48
C LEU A 160 18.74 -14.73 -0.63
N LEU A 161 18.65 -13.50 -0.12
CA LEU A 161 19.66 -12.93 0.77
C LEU A 161 19.78 -13.71 2.06
N ILE A 162 18.67 -14.18 2.65
CA ILE A 162 18.67 -15.01 3.87
C ILE A 162 19.30 -16.38 3.60
N ALA A 163 19.12 -16.95 2.41
CA ALA A 163 19.68 -18.24 2.03
C ALA A 163 21.23 -18.23 1.99
N VAL A 164 21.83 -17.08 1.69
CA VAL A 164 23.29 -16.91 1.58
C VAL A 164 23.91 -16.11 2.74
N ALA A 165 23.07 -15.48 3.58
CA ALA A 165 23.49 -14.63 4.68
C ALA A 165 22.58 -14.79 5.89
N SER A 166 22.87 -14.09 6.99
CA SER A 166 21.97 -14.04 8.13
C SER A 166 20.77 -13.11 7.90
N SER A 167 19.65 -13.35 8.58
CA SER A 167 18.49 -12.44 8.52
C SER A 167 18.81 -11.00 8.94
N SER A 168 19.74 -10.83 9.88
CA SER A 168 20.25 -9.53 10.33
C SER A 168 21.00 -8.81 9.22
N LEU A 169 21.94 -9.49 8.55
CA LEU A 169 22.70 -8.92 7.44
C LEU A 169 21.78 -8.62 6.25
N ALA A 170 20.86 -9.53 5.92
CA ALA A 170 19.89 -9.35 4.85
C ALA A 170 19.01 -8.10 5.09
N LEU A 171 18.48 -7.92 6.30
CA LEU A 171 17.68 -6.75 6.66
C LEU A 171 18.50 -5.46 6.57
N GLY A 172 19.73 -5.47 7.06
CA GLY A 172 20.63 -4.32 6.99
C GLY A 172 20.96 -3.92 5.55
N LEU A 173 21.29 -4.90 4.69
CA LEU A 173 21.57 -4.66 3.28
C LEU A 173 20.35 -4.06 2.52
N VAL A 174 19.15 -4.64 2.74
CA VAL A 174 17.92 -4.13 2.12
C VAL A 174 17.61 -2.73 2.64
N ALA A 175 17.81 -2.46 3.94
CA ALA A 175 17.61 -1.13 4.50
C ALA A 175 18.52 -0.08 3.86
N VAL A 176 19.82 -0.38 3.74
CA VAL A 176 20.80 0.51 3.11
C VAL A 176 20.50 0.72 1.63
N ALA A 177 20.22 -0.35 0.88
CA ALA A 177 19.89 -0.28 -0.54
C ALA A 177 18.63 0.57 -0.80
N ALA A 178 17.57 0.36 -0.03
CA ALA A 178 16.34 1.16 -0.16
C ALA A 178 16.53 2.61 0.32
N GLY A 179 17.35 2.83 1.35
CA GLY A 179 17.74 4.17 1.78
C GLY A 179 18.50 4.91 0.68
N ALA A 180 19.51 4.28 0.06
CA ALA A 180 20.23 4.83 -1.07
C ALA A 180 19.31 5.09 -2.28
N GLY A 181 18.40 4.14 -2.57
CA GLY A 181 17.37 4.30 -3.60
C GLY A 181 16.44 5.48 -3.32
N THR A 182 16.03 5.67 -2.04
CA THR A 182 15.21 6.81 -1.62
C THR A 182 15.95 8.14 -1.79
N LEU A 183 17.22 8.20 -1.39
CA LEU A 183 18.04 9.40 -1.55
C LEU A 183 18.25 9.73 -3.03
N ALA A 184 18.58 8.72 -3.85
CA ALA A 184 18.70 8.89 -5.30
C ALA A 184 17.36 9.34 -5.92
N PHE A 185 16.23 8.74 -5.50
CA PHE A 185 14.90 9.18 -5.93
C PHE A 185 14.65 10.64 -5.52
N SER A 186 14.98 11.01 -4.28
CA SER A 186 14.80 12.39 -3.81
C SER A 186 15.61 13.40 -4.63
N LEU A 187 16.82 13.04 -5.06
CA LEU A 187 17.66 13.87 -5.92
C LEU A 187 17.13 13.96 -7.35
N ALA A 188 16.48 12.88 -7.84
CA ALA A 188 15.84 12.86 -9.16
C ALA A 188 14.52 13.66 -9.22
N LEU A 189 13.98 14.08 -8.08
CA LEU A 189 12.86 15.03 -8.04
C LEU A 189 13.35 16.42 -8.48
N ARG A 190 12.53 17.17 -9.22
CA ARG A 190 12.91 18.54 -9.61
C ARG A 190 13.01 19.45 -8.38
N ALA A 191 14.11 20.17 -8.27
CA ALA A 191 14.25 21.25 -7.30
C ALA A 191 13.25 22.37 -7.67
N GLY A 192 12.43 22.81 -6.73
CA GLY A 192 11.49 23.90 -6.98
C GLY A 192 10.01 23.52 -7.01
N ALA A 193 9.65 22.26 -6.79
CA ALA A 193 8.28 21.93 -6.38
C ALA A 193 8.05 22.47 -4.95
N THR A 194 8.16 23.78 -4.80
CA THR A 194 7.80 24.45 -3.56
C THR A 194 6.36 24.12 -3.28
N ALA A 195 6.13 23.66 -2.06
CA ALA A 195 4.82 23.58 -1.48
C ALA A 195 3.98 24.75 -1.97
N SER A 196 2.79 24.47 -2.47
CA SER A 196 1.83 25.52 -2.74
C SER A 196 1.64 26.28 -1.43
N SER A 197 2.23 27.46 -1.32
CA SER A 197 2.22 28.29 -0.11
C SER A 197 0.81 28.77 0.29
N ARG A 198 -0.24 28.28 -0.37
CA ARG A 198 -1.64 28.68 -0.20
C ARG A 198 -2.52 27.65 0.51
N GLY A 199 -2.02 26.48 0.89
CA GLY A 199 -2.90 25.43 1.38
C GLY A 199 -2.85 25.25 2.91
N ARG A 200 -3.56 26.06 3.69
CA ARG A 200 -4.17 25.59 4.94
C ARG A 200 -5.45 24.80 4.62
N GLY A 201 -5.42 23.96 3.61
CA GLY A 201 -6.49 23.01 3.32
C GLY A 201 -6.60 22.05 4.50
N ARG A 202 -7.77 21.94 5.10
CA ARG A 202 -8.05 20.94 6.13
C ARG A 202 -8.65 19.73 5.42
N VAL A 203 -7.97 18.61 5.41
CA VAL A 203 -8.43 17.35 4.79
C VAL A 203 -9.82 16.93 5.29
N PHE A 204 -10.13 17.23 6.56
CA PHE A 204 -11.38 16.84 7.22
C PHE A 204 -12.54 17.84 7.07
N THR A 205 -12.39 18.92 6.30
CA THR A 205 -13.48 19.91 6.11
C THR A 205 -14.44 19.50 5.00
N ASP A 206 -14.00 18.73 4.01
CA ASP A 206 -14.87 18.24 2.95
C ASP A 206 -15.46 16.87 3.33
N ARG A 207 -16.79 16.83 3.45
CA ARG A 207 -17.54 15.58 3.71
C ARG A 207 -17.25 14.50 2.66
N ARG A 208 -16.97 14.88 1.41
CA ARG A 208 -16.64 13.94 0.34
C ARG A 208 -15.30 13.24 0.63
N MET A 209 -14.34 13.99 1.16
CA MET A 209 -13.05 13.41 1.56
C MET A 209 -13.23 12.42 2.73
N LEU A 210 -14.07 12.72 3.71
CA LEU A 210 -14.38 11.79 4.81
C LEU A 210 -15.02 10.50 4.30
N VAL A 211 -15.97 10.61 3.36
CA VAL A 211 -16.59 9.44 2.72
C VAL A 211 -15.54 8.65 1.94
N LEU A 212 -14.66 9.31 1.19
CA LEU A 212 -13.56 8.65 0.48
C LEU A 212 -12.64 7.89 1.43
N LEU A 213 -12.25 8.49 2.56
CA LEU A 213 -11.43 7.82 3.58
C LEU A 213 -12.13 6.57 4.14
N ALA A 214 -13.43 6.65 4.39
CA ALA A 214 -14.23 5.50 4.84
C ALA A 214 -14.34 4.42 3.76
N VAL A 215 -14.52 4.78 2.48
CA VAL A 215 -14.50 3.83 1.36
C VAL A 215 -13.15 3.13 1.26
N VAL A 216 -12.06 3.88 1.38
CA VAL A 216 -10.70 3.33 1.32
C VAL A 216 -10.38 2.48 2.55
N LEU A 217 -10.93 2.79 3.72
CA LEU A 217 -10.85 1.94 4.90
C LEU A 217 -11.51 0.58 4.62
N LEU A 218 -12.71 0.57 4.03
CA LEU A 218 -13.38 -0.67 3.64
C LEU A 218 -12.57 -1.43 2.58
N LEU A 219 -11.96 -0.74 1.63
CA LEU A 219 -11.07 -1.37 0.64
C LEU A 219 -9.81 -1.98 1.31
N GLY A 220 -9.25 -1.31 2.32
CA GLY A 220 -8.24 -1.89 3.21
C GLY A 220 -8.74 -3.16 3.89
N GLY A 221 -10.01 -3.17 4.33
CA GLY A 221 -10.67 -4.35 4.91
C GLY A 221 -10.70 -5.56 3.97
N VAL A 222 -10.91 -5.34 2.67
CA VAL A 222 -10.79 -6.41 1.66
C VAL A 222 -9.39 -7.01 1.68
N ILE A 223 -8.36 -6.16 1.64
CA ILE A 223 -6.96 -6.60 1.63
C ILE A 223 -6.63 -7.40 2.89
N GLY A 224 -7.01 -6.90 4.07
CA GLY A 224 -6.78 -7.58 5.33
C GLY A 224 -7.49 -8.92 5.44
N ALA A 225 -8.73 -9.00 4.98
CA ALA A 225 -9.49 -10.25 4.96
C ALA A 225 -8.85 -11.30 4.04
N LEU A 226 -8.34 -10.90 2.88
CA LEU A 226 -7.61 -11.78 1.97
C LEU A 226 -6.28 -12.25 2.58
N GLN A 227 -5.55 -11.37 3.29
CA GLN A 227 -4.28 -11.71 3.96
C GLN A 227 -4.44 -12.82 5.00
N VAL A 228 -5.58 -12.90 5.68
CA VAL A 228 -5.90 -13.97 6.64
C VAL A 228 -6.52 -15.18 5.93
N GLY A 229 -7.45 -14.94 5.02
CA GLY A 229 -8.21 -16.01 4.35
C GLY A 229 -7.36 -16.90 3.44
N LEU A 230 -6.39 -16.33 2.71
CA LEU A 230 -5.58 -17.12 1.77
C LEU A 230 -4.70 -18.15 2.48
N PRO A 231 -3.92 -17.81 3.53
CA PRO A 231 -3.16 -18.81 4.29
C PRO A 231 -4.05 -19.84 5.00
N ALA A 232 -5.17 -19.39 5.58
CA ALA A 232 -6.10 -20.25 6.29
C ALA A 232 -6.71 -21.30 5.35
N LEU A 233 -7.10 -20.90 4.15
CA LEU A 233 -7.60 -21.83 3.13
C LEU A 233 -6.51 -22.81 2.67
N ALA A 234 -5.31 -22.33 2.40
CA ALA A 234 -4.20 -23.19 1.95
C ALA A 234 -3.84 -24.24 3.01
N ALA A 235 -3.80 -23.83 4.27
CA ALA A 235 -3.56 -24.73 5.40
C ALA A 235 -4.69 -25.78 5.56
N ALA A 236 -5.95 -25.34 5.50
CA ALA A 236 -7.12 -26.23 5.60
C ALA A 236 -7.18 -27.28 4.48
N ARG A 237 -6.56 -27.01 3.33
CA ARG A 237 -6.44 -27.96 2.22
C ARG A 237 -5.17 -28.82 2.26
N GLY A 238 -4.40 -28.76 3.35
CA GLY A 238 -3.14 -29.51 3.48
C GLY A 238 -2.03 -29.04 2.55
N ALA A 239 -2.15 -27.85 1.95
CA ALA A 239 -1.22 -27.28 1.00
C ALA A 239 -0.77 -25.87 1.39
N PRO A 240 -0.15 -25.66 2.57
CA PRO A 240 0.21 -24.31 3.05
C PRO A 240 1.15 -23.57 2.08
N ALA A 241 1.98 -24.28 1.33
CA ALA A 241 2.83 -23.71 0.28
C ALA A 241 2.03 -23.05 -0.87
N ALA A 242 0.78 -23.46 -1.10
CA ALA A 242 -0.08 -22.84 -2.10
C ALA A 242 -0.45 -21.39 -1.78
N THR A 243 -0.27 -20.94 -0.53
CA THR A 243 -0.48 -19.53 -0.13
C THR A 243 0.26 -18.57 -1.06
N GLY A 244 1.53 -18.88 -1.37
CA GLY A 244 2.34 -18.05 -2.27
C GLY A 244 1.75 -17.96 -3.68
N LEU A 245 1.21 -19.07 -4.21
CA LEU A 245 0.56 -19.09 -5.52
C LEU A 245 -0.75 -18.29 -5.53
N LEU A 246 -1.51 -18.35 -4.45
CA LEU A 246 -2.77 -17.58 -4.31
C LEU A 246 -2.50 -16.08 -4.23
N VAL A 247 -1.50 -15.66 -3.44
CA VAL A 247 -1.06 -14.27 -3.38
C VAL A 247 -0.51 -13.81 -4.73
N ALA A 248 0.29 -14.65 -5.40
CA ALA A 248 0.82 -14.34 -6.73
C ALA A 248 -0.30 -14.15 -7.77
N ALA A 249 -1.39 -14.94 -7.71
CA ALA A 249 -2.55 -14.75 -8.58
C ALA A 249 -3.17 -13.36 -8.43
N LEU A 250 -3.39 -12.94 -7.18
CA LEU A 250 -3.94 -11.61 -6.86
C LEU A 250 -3.01 -10.49 -7.35
N SER A 251 -1.70 -10.61 -7.10
CA SER A 251 -0.71 -9.63 -7.54
C SER A 251 -0.55 -9.57 -9.06
N LEU A 252 -0.53 -10.71 -9.75
CA LEU A 252 -0.51 -10.74 -11.22
C LEU A 252 -1.75 -10.10 -11.83
N GLY A 253 -2.93 -10.39 -11.25
CA GLY A 253 -4.16 -9.69 -11.59
C GLY A 253 -4.05 -8.19 -11.35
N GLY A 254 -3.47 -7.78 -10.21
CA GLY A 254 -3.23 -6.39 -9.85
C GLY A 254 -2.32 -5.66 -10.83
N ILE A 255 -1.23 -6.30 -11.25
CA ILE A 255 -0.31 -5.79 -12.29
C ILE A 255 -1.05 -5.59 -13.61
N ALA A 256 -1.76 -6.64 -14.08
CA ALA A 256 -2.49 -6.60 -15.33
C ALA A 256 -3.63 -5.55 -15.29
N GLY A 257 -4.35 -5.48 -14.15
CA GLY A 257 -5.41 -4.51 -13.92
C GLY A 257 -4.93 -3.07 -13.92
N ALA A 258 -3.84 -2.78 -13.20
CA ALA A 258 -3.24 -1.45 -13.19
C ALA A 258 -2.74 -1.05 -14.59
N ALA A 259 -2.06 -1.97 -15.29
CA ALA A 259 -1.56 -1.74 -16.64
C ALA A 259 -2.70 -1.45 -17.64
N ALA A 260 -3.73 -2.29 -17.65
CA ALA A 260 -4.87 -2.14 -18.56
C ALA A 260 -5.70 -0.89 -18.24
N TYR A 261 -5.91 -0.61 -16.94
CA TYR A 261 -6.68 0.54 -16.49
C TYR A 261 -6.01 1.87 -16.83
N GLY A 262 -4.69 1.95 -16.60
CA GLY A 262 -3.91 3.14 -16.91
C GLY A 262 -3.66 3.36 -18.41
N ALA A 263 -3.79 2.31 -19.24
CA ALA A 263 -3.64 2.41 -20.69
C ALA A 263 -4.88 2.99 -21.39
N ARG A 264 -6.01 3.15 -20.68
CA ARG A 264 -7.29 3.54 -21.28
C ARG A 264 -7.77 4.89 -20.77
N SER A 265 -8.35 5.70 -21.66
CA SER A 265 -9.13 6.87 -21.28
C SER A 265 -10.54 6.46 -20.85
N TRP A 266 -11.07 7.09 -19.82
CA TRP A 266 -12.36 6.74 -19.22
C TRP A 266 -13.33 7.90 -19.30
N GLY A 267 -14.45 7.74 -20.01
CA GLY A 267 -15.48 8.75 -20.14
C GLY A 267 -16.46 8.84 -18.96
N PHE A 268 -16.43 7.89 -18.05
CA PHE A 268 -17.32 7.88 -16.87
C PHE A 268 -16.79 8.73 -15.73
N ARG A 269 -17.71 9.29 -14.93
CA ARG A 269 -17.35 10.04 -13.70
C ARG A 269 -16.52 9.15 -12.77
N VAL A 270 -15.48 9.74 -12.15
CA VAL A 270 -14.55 9.02 -11.28
C VAL A 270 -15.28 8.33 -10.13
N GLN A 271 -16.28 9.00 -9.53
CA GLN A 271 -17.09 8.45 -8.45
C GLN A 271 -17.87 7.20 -8.87
N ALA A 272 -18.45 7.21 -10.09
CA ALA A 272 -19.18 6.06 -10.63
C ALA A 272 -18.24 4.88 -10.92
N ARG A 273 -17.02 5.17 -11.39
CA ARG A 273 -16.00 4.14 -11.61
C ARG A 273 -15.61 3.48 -10.29
N LEU A 274 -15.38 4.26 -9.22
CA LEU A 274 -15.03 3.71 -7.91
C LEU A 274 -16.13 2.80 -7.39
N ALA A 275 -17.39 3.27 -7.39
CA ALA A 275 -18.53 2.46 -6.93
C ALA A 275 -18.68 1.18 -7.76
N GLY A 276 -18.57 1.27 -9.10
CA GLY A 276 -18.67 0.11 -10.00
C GLY A 276 -17.55 -0.89 -9.81
N LEU A 277 -16.29 -0.42 -9.67
CA LEU A 277 -15.14 -1.30 -9.43
C LEU A 277 -15.28 -2.04 -8.09
N LEU A 278 -15.72 -1.37 -7.03
CA LEU A 278 -15.94 -2.00 -5.74
C LEU A 278 -17.11 -3.01 -5.78
N LEU A 279 -18.17 -2.72 -6.54
CA LEU A 279 -19.25 -3.67 -6.77
C LEU A 279 -18.74 -4.93 -7.48
N VAL A 280 -18.01 -4.75 -8.57
CA VAL A 280 -17.42 -5.88 -9.32
C VAL A 280 -16.46 -6.67 -8.44
N LEU A 281 -15.63 -6.00 -7.64
CA LEU A 281 -14.71 -6.66 -6.72
C LEU A 281 -15.47 -7.54 -5.71
N GLY A 282 -16.53 -7.03 -5.11
CA GLY A 282 -17.37 -7.79 -4.17
C GLY A 282 -18.04 -8.99 -4.82
N LEU A 283 -18.59 -8.82 -6.04
CA LEU A 283 -19.22 -9.90 -6.80
C LEU A 283 -18.22 -10.97 -7.26
N VAL A 284 -16.99 -10.57 -7.58
CA VAL A 284 -15.90 -11.50 -7.95
C VAL A 284 -15.43 -12.29 -6.74
N LEU A 285 -15.32 -11.66 -5.57
CA LEU A 285 -14.82 -12.33 -4.36
C LEU A 285 -15.89 -13.20 -3.65
N ALA A 286 -17.17 -12.87 -3.78
CA ALA A 286 -18.24 -13.60 -3.12
C ALA A 286 -18.28 -15.10 -3.45
N PRO A 287 -18.11 -15.56 -4.71
CA PRO A 287 -18.10 -16.97 -5.05
C PRO A 287 -16.95 -17.78 -4.43
N LEU A 288 -15.88 -17.14 -3.94
CA LEU A 288 -14.73 -17.84 -3.34
C LEU A 288 -15.15 -18.76 -2.18
N VAL A 289 -16.26 -18.47 -1.52
CA VAL A 289 -16.79 -19.31 -0.44
C VAL A 289 -17.24 -20.68 -0.93
N LEU A 290 -17.67 -20.78 -2.19
CA LEU A 290 -18.22 -21.97 -2.81
C LEU A 290 -17.20 -22.73 -3.65
N VAL A 291 -16.04 -22.11 -3.94
CA VAL A 291 -15.03 -22.68 -4.84
C VAL A 291 -14.29 -23.81 -4.15
N GLY A 292 -14.44 -25.02 -4.68
CA GLY A 292 -13.74 -26.23 -4.21
C GLY A 292 -12.35 -26.42 -4.82
N ALA A 293 -12.16 -26.07 -6.09
CA ALA A 293 -10.93 -26.37 -6.83
C ALA A 293 -9.91 -25.21 -6.76
N LEU A 294 -8.66 -25.53 -6.44
CA LEU A 294 -7.56 -24.55 -6.39
C LEU A 294 -7.35 -23.76 -7.69
N PRO A 295 -7.40 -24.36 -8.89
CA PRO A 295 -7.24 -23.60 -10.14
C PRO A 295 -8.33 -22.55 -10.35
N LEU A 296 -9.58 -22.86 -9.99
CA LEU A 296 -10.68 -21.90 -10.07
C LEU A 296 -10.51 -20.79 -9.04
N PHE A 297 -10.03 -21.14 -7.85
CA PHE A 297 -9.71 -20.16 -6.81
C PHE A 297 -8.64 -19.17 -7.29
N TRP A 298 -7.60 -19.69 -7.95
CA TRP A 298 -6.54 -18.88 -8.56
C TRP A 298 -7.11 -17.91 -9.61
N ALA A 299 -7.98 -18.41 -10.50
CA ALA A 299 -8.60 -17.59 -11.54
C ALA A 299 -9.47 -16.46 -10.96
N VAL A 300 -10.24 -16.74 -9.91
CA VAL A 300 -11.08 -15.72 -9.24
C VAL A 300 -10.21 -14.70 -8.51
N LEU A 301 -9.12 -15.09 -7.86
CA LEU A 301 -8.17 -14.15 -7.24
C LEU A 301 -7.49 -13.27 -8.27
N PHE A 302 -7.08 -13.84 -9.40
CA PHE A 302 -6.54 -13.07 -10.51
C PHE A 302 -7.56 -12.02 -11.00
N ALA A 303 -8.82 -12.42 -11.19
CA ALA A 303 -9.90 -11.51 -11.55
C ALA A 303 -10.14 -10.43 -10.48
N GLY A 304 -10.05 -10.79 -9.19
CA GLY A 304 -10.10 -9.84 -8.07
C GLY A 304 -8.97 -8.80 -8.14
N GLY A 305 -7.77 -9.24 -8.43
CA GLY A 305 -6.61 -8.37 -8.65
C GLY A 305 -6.81 -7.40 -9.81
N LEU A 306 -7.38 -7.86 -10.94
CA LEU A 306 -7.70 -7.01 -12.09
C LEU A 306 -8.57 -5.79 -11.72
N VAL A 307 -9.32 -5.87 -10.63
CA VAL A 307 -10.26 -4.83 -10.20
C VAL A 307 -9.72 -4.03 -9.00
N LEU A 308 -8.96 -4.65 -8.12
CA LEU A 308 -8.48 -4.05 -6.87
C LEU A 308 -7.59 -2.82 -7.11
N ASN A 309 -6.57 -2.94 -7.95
CA ASN A 309 -5.66 -1.83 -8.24
C ASN A 309 -6.33 -0.69 -9.05
N PRO A 310 -7.19 -0.94 -10.03
CA PRO A 310 -8.05 0.09 -10.60
C PRO A 310 -8.91 0.84 -9.56
N ALA A 311 -9.46 0.15 -8.56
CA ALA A 311 -10.23 0.79 -7.50
C ALA A 311 -9.35 1.73 -6.65
N LEU A 312 -8.15 1.28 -6.27
CA LEU A 312 -7.16 2.09 -5.57
C LEU A 312 -6.69 3.31 -6.41
N THR A 313 -6.45 3.10 -7.71
CA THR A 313 -6.13 4.18 -8.65
C THR A 313 -7.26 5.21 -8.70
N THR A 314 -8.50 4.74 -8.82
CA THR A 314 -9.68 5.62 -8.90
C THR A 314 -9.90 6.40 -7.61
N ALA A 315 -9.68 5.78 -6.44
CA ALA A 315 -9.68 6.47 -5.15
C ALA A 315 -8.60 7.56 -5.08
N SER A 316 -7.43 7.31 -5.67
CA SER A 316 -6.34 8.29 -5.76
C SER A 316 -6.70 9.50 -6.61
N LEU A 317 -7.43 9.31 -7.72
CA LEU A 317 -7.92 10.41 -8.56
C LEU A 317 -8.88 11.34 -7.82
N LEU A 318 -9.70 10.79 -6.92
CA LEU A 318 -10.63 11.60 -6.11
C LEU A 318 -9.93 12.46 -5.07
N VAL A 319 -8.71 12.14 -4.66
CA VAL A 319 -7.90 13.02 -3.79
C VAL A 319 -7.59 14.33 -4.48
N ASP A 320 -7.28 14.30 -5.78
CA ASP A 320 -6.99 15.51 -6.57
C ASP A 320 -8.21 16.44 -6.63
N GLU A 321 -9.42 15.87 -6.68
CA GLU A 321 -10.68 16.64 -6.70
C GLU A 321 -11.05 17.18 -5.31
N TYR A 322 -10.90 16.36 -4.23
CA TYR A 322 -11.43 16.69 -2.91
C TYR A 322 -10.44 17.39 -1.99
N ALA A 323 -9.14 17.26 -2.24
CA ALA A 323 -8.10 17.86 -1.42
C ALA A 323 -6.97 18.50 -2.25
N PRO A 324 -7.26 19.37 -3.25
CA PRO A 324 -6.24 19.91 -4.15
C PRO A 324 -5.18 20.76 -3.43
N ALA A 325 -5.52 21.35 -2.28
CA ALA A 325 -4.61 22.19 -1.49
C ALA A 325 -3.80 21.43 -0.43
N ALA A 326 -4.14 20.15 -0.17
CA ALA A 326 -3.51 19.29 0.86
C ALA A 326 -3.37 17.84 0.37
N GLN A 327 -2.92 17.67 -0.88
CA GLN A 327 -2.85 16.36 -1.55
C GLN A 327 -1.97 15.38 -0.79
N ALA A 328 -0.78 15.80 -0.33
CA ALA A 328 0.13 14.91 0.35
C ALA A 328 -0.40 14.46 1.72
N GLU A 329 -1.02 15.36 2.48
CA GLU A 329 -1.69 15.01 3.72
C GLU A 329 -2.86 14.05 3.46
N ALA A 330 -3.68 14.31 2.44
CA ALA A 330 -4.81 13.47 2.06
C ALA A 330 -4.36 12.05 1.65
N PHE A 331 -3.30 11.92 0.84
CA PHE A 331 -2.71 10.61 0.52
C PHE A 331 -2.11 9.91 1.76
N GLY A 332 -1.57 10.67 2.70
CA GLY A 332 -1.13 10.14 4.00
C GLY A 332 -2.30 9.49 4.74
N TRP A 333 -3.45 10.18 4.82
CA TRP A 333 -4.67 9.64 5.42
C TRP A 333 -5.26 8.47 4.65
N ILE A 334 -5.22 8.47 3.32
CA ILE A 334 -5.57 7.31 2.47
C ILE A 334 -4.75 6.08 2.90
N SER A 335 -3.42 6.24 3.03
CA SER A 335 -2.54 5.14 3.44
C SER A 335 -2.85 4.65 4.85
N THR A 336 -3.14 5.55 5.78
CA THR A 336 -3.54 5.20 7.15
C THR A 336 -4.89 4.48 7.16
N SER A 337 -5.87 4.94 6.37
CA SER A 337 -7.19 4.31 6.25
C SER A 337 -7.08 2.89 5.68
N ILE A 338 -6.23 2.67 4.66
CA ILE A 338 -5.95 1.31 4.13
C ILE A 338 -5.38 0.42 5.24
N GLY A 339 -4.41 0.93 6.02
CA GLY A 339 -3.79 0.16 7.10
C GLY A 339 -4.77 -0.19 8.22
N MET A 340 -5.58 0.80 8.67
CA MET A 340 -6.60 0.58 9.70
C MET A 340 -7.68 -0.39 9.20
N GLY A 341 -8.13 -0.22 7.95
CA GLY A 341 -9.06 -1.13 7.31
C GLY A 341 -8.48 -2.53 7.21
N GLY A 342 -7.19 -2.65 6.84
CA GLY A 342 -6.49 -3.92 6.78
C GLY A 342 -6.50 -4.65 8.12
N ALA A 343 -6.21 -3.95 9.22
CA ALA A 343 -6.28 -4.51 10.56
C ALA A 343 -7.70 -4.95 10.93
N ALA A 344 -8.70 -4.10 10.67
CA ALA A 344 -10.11 -4.44 10.92
C ALA A 344 -10.57 -5.64 10.08
N GLY A 345 -10.18 -5.68 8.79
CA GLY A 345 -10.51 -6.78 7.89
C GLY A 345 -9.87 -8.09 8.29
N SER A 346 -8.59 -8.05 8.72
CA SER A 346 -7.88 -9.22 9.25
C SER A 346 -8.56 -9.76 10.51
N ALA A 347 -8.93 -8.88 11.44
CA ALA A 347 -9.63 -9.27 12.65
C ALA A 347 -11.02 -9.88 12.34
N ALA A 348 -11.81 -9.23 11.49
CA ALA A 348 -13.13 -9.72 11.08
C ALA A 348 -13.01 -11.08 10.35
N ALA A 349 -12.01 -11.24 9.48
CA ALA A 349 -11.75 -12.48 8.77
C ALA A 349 -11.31 -13.61 9.72
N GLY A 350 -10.46 -13.29 10.71
CA GLY A 350 -10.08 -14.25 11.76
C GLY A 350 -11.29 -14.77 12.51
N VAL A 351 -12.11 -13.87 13.07
CA VAL A 351 -13.33 -14.24 13.79
C VAL A 351 -14.29 -15.02 12.88
N ALA A 352 -14.49 -14.58 11.65
CA ALA A 352 -15.34 -15.29 10.70
C ALA A 352 -14.81 -16.69 10.40
N GLY A 353 -13.50 -16.84 10.27
CA GLY A 353 -12.83 -18.12 10.05
C GLY A 353 -13.04 -19.09 11.19
N ASP A 354 -12.92 -18.61 12.43
CA ASP A 354 -13.10 -19.41 13.65
C ASP A 354 -14.54 -19.86 13.82
N LEU A 355 -15.52 -18.99 13.53
CA LEU A 355 -16.95 -19.26 13.75
C LEU A 355 -17.59 -20.04 12.59
N PHE A 356 -17.22 -19.77 11.35
CA PHE A 356 -17.91 -20.27 10.16
C PHE A 356 -17.01 -21.05 9.20
N GLY A 357 -15.76 -21.31 9.60
CA GLY A 357 -14.79 -22.10 8.83
C GLY A 357 -13.95 -21.27 7.84
N HIS A 358 -12.94 -21.93 7.30
CA HIS A 358 -11.84 -21.35 6.51
C HIS A 358 -12.23 -20.59 5.22
N SER A 359 -13.47 -20.76 4.76
CA SER A 359 -13.99 -20.02 3.59
C SER A 359 -14.68 -18.70 3.97
N ALA A 360 -15.07 -18.52 5.23
CA ALA A 360 -15.78 -17.32 5.71
C ALA A 360 -15.00 -16.00 5.59
N PRO A 361 -13.65 -15.95 5.69
CA PRO A 361 -12.88 -14.75 5.41
C PRO A 361 -13.17 -14.11 4.05
N PHE A 362 -13.51 -14.90 3.03
CA PHE A 362 -13.83 -14.38 1.69
C PHE A 362 -15.19 -13.69 1.63
N LEU A 363 -16.16 -14.12 2.46
CA LEU A 363 -17.42 -13.37 2.64
C LEU A 363 -17.17 -12.02 3.31
N ALA A 364 -16.27 -11.97 4.30
CA ALA A 364 -15.88 -10.71 4.91
C ALA A 364 -15.25 -9.77 3.87
N ALA A 365 -14.34 -10.28 3.03
CA ALA A 365 -13.74 -9.50 1.94
C ALA A 365 -14.81 -8.98 0.96
N ALA A 366 -15.74 -9.84 0.53
CA ALA A 366 -16.85 -9.44 -0.34
C ALA A 366 -17.75 -8.39 0.32
N ALA A 367 -18.10 -8.56 1.61
CA ALA A 367 -18.92 -7.62 2.36
C ALA A 367 -18.26 -6.24 2.48
N PHE A 368 -16.95 -6.19 2.76
CA PHE A 368 -16.18 -4.94 2.75
C PHE A 368 -16.22 -4.25 1.39
N ALA A 369 -16.05 -5.00 0.28
CA ALA A 369 -16.10 -4.45 -1.07
C ALA A 369 -17.49 -3.91 -1.41
N LEU A 370 -18.55 -4.67 -1.14
CA LEU A 370 -19.94 -4.26 -1.38
C LEU A 370 -20.34 -3.07 -0.51
N GLY A 371 -19.97 -3.07 0.77
CA GLY A 371 -20.16 -1.93 1.68
C GLY A 371 -19.43 -0.67 1.16
N GLY A 372 -18.20 -0.85 0.66
CA GLY A 372 -17.43 0.22 0.00
C GLY A 372 -18.14 0.75 -1.25
N SER A 373 -18.70 -0.12 -2.08
CA SER A 373 -19.50 0.27 -3.26
C SER A 373 -20.75 1.08 -2.87
N ALA A 374 -21.52 0.58 -1.89
CA ALA A 374 -22.70 1.26 -1.40
C ALA A 374 -22.35 2.67 -0.86
N LEU A 375 -21.29 2.77 -0.08
CA LEU A 375 -20.82 4.06 0.45
C LEU A 375 -20.29 4.97 -0.66
N ALA A 376 -19.50 4.46 -1.62
CA ALA A 376 -19.00 5.24 -2.75
C ALA A 376 -20.15 5.77 -3.63
N SER A 377 -21.26 5.05 -3.73
CA SER A 377 -22.43 5.52 -4.48
C SER A 377 -23.05 6.79 -3.88
N THR A 378 -22.84 7.08 -2.61
CA THR A 378 -23.29 8.34 -1.99
C THR A 378 -22.54 9.55 -2.55
N LEU A 379 -21.28 9.38 -3.00
CA LEU A 379 -20.51 10.44 -3.66
C LEU A 379 -21.12 10.87 -4.99
N LEU A 380 -21.89 10.01 -5.65
CA LEU A 380 -22.61 10.34 -6.87
C LEU A 380 -23.73 11.36 -6.63
N ARG A 381 -24.36 11.29 -5.45
CA ARG A 381 -25.49 12.16 -5.09
C ARG A 381 -25.06 13.57 -4.70
N THR A 382 -23.82 13.72 -4.20
CA THR A 382 -23.28 15.01 -3.77
C THR A 382 -22.66 15.82 -4.90
N GLY A 383 -22.47 15.22 -6.07
CA GLY A 383 -21.85 15.83 -7.25
C GLY A 383 -22.87 16.31 -8.29
N ARG A 384 -23.93 17.05 -7.94
CA ARG A 384 -24.68 17.81 -8.93
C ARG A 384 -23.74 18.86 -9.53
N PRO A 385 -23.63 18.95 -10.88
CA PRO A 385 -22.94 20.09 -11.47
C PRO A 385 -23.68 21.34 -11.04
N GLY A 386 -22.98 22.22 -10.36
CA GLY A 386 -23.43 23.61 -10.26
C GLY A 386 -23.60 24.12 -11.69
N THR A 387 -24.79 24.49 -12.03
CA THR A 387 -25.11 25.29 -13.22
C THR A 387 -24.23 26.53 -13.17
N VAL A 388 -23.33 26.65 -14.14
CA VAL A 388 -22.80 27.91 -14.62
C VAL A 388 -23.27 28.07 -16.04
#